data_e3446c3b817295ee1e5420dfd97aaed7
#
_entry.id   e3446c3b817295ee1e5420dfd97aaed7
#
_cell.length_a   1.000
_cell.length_b   1.000
_cell.length_c   1.000
_cell.angle_alpha   90.00
_cell.angle_beta   90.00
_cell.angle_gamma   90.00
#
_symmetry.space_group_name_H-M   'P 1'
#
loop_
_entity.id
_entity.type
_entity.pdbx_description
1 polymer ?
#
loop_
_entity_poly.entity_id
_entity_poly.type
_entity_poly.pdbx_seq_one_letter_code
_entity_poly.pdbx_strand_id
1 'polypeptide(L)' 'MLIFDLQVIGNKLLCIRKRMGMTQAEVAEAAGLSDRTYADIERGAVNMRTETILKICSVLHI' A
#
# COMPACT_ATOMS: atom_id res chain seq x y z
N MET A 1 7.51 17.26 15.85
CA MET A 1 6.17 17.05 15.29
C MET A 1 6.21 15.88 14.32
N LEU A 2 5.30 14.97 14.47
CA LEU A 2 5.21 13.83 13.55
C LEU A 2 4.38 14.22 12.34
N ILE A 3 4.97 14.10 11.18
CA ILE A 3 4.27 14.38 9.93
C ILE A 3 4.00 13.08 9.21
N PHE A 4 2.76 12.83 8.93
CA PHE A 4 2.34 11.68 8.17
C PHE A 4 2.24 12.09 6.71
N ASP A 5 3.17 11.64 5.90
CA ASP A 5 3.14 11.92 4.48
C ASP A 5 2.68 10.68 3.73
N LEU A 6 1.44 10.73 3.24
CA LEU A 6 0.82 9.61 2.53
C LEU A 6 1.58 9.26 1.26
N GLN A 7 2.19 10.26 0.62
CA GLN A 7 2.93 10.04 -0.60
C GLN A 7 4.24 9.28 -0.33
N VAL A 8 4.90 9.57 0.78
CA VAL A 8 6.10 8.84 1.19
C VAL A 8 5.76 7.39 1.49
N ILE A 9 4.68 7.17 2.21
CA ILE A 9 4.21 5.81 2.52
C ILE A 9 3.88 5.06 1.25
N GLY A 10 3.13 5.69 0.35
CA GLY A 10 2.76 5.09 -0.93
C GLY A 10 3.96 4.72 -1.77
N ASN A 11 4.96 5.60 -1.84
CA ASN A 11 6.19 5.33 -2.58
C ASN A 11 6.95 4.15 -1.99
N LYS A 12 6.98 4.02 -0.68
CA LYS A 12 7.62 2.88 -0.02
C LYS A 12 6.92 1.57 -0.38
N LEU A 13 5.60 1.58 -0.34
CA LEU A 13 4.82 0.40 -0.72
C LEU A 13 5.09 0.01 -2.17
N LEU A 14 5.13 0.99 -3.05
CA LEU A 14 5.45 0.77 -4.46
C LEU A 14 6.80 0.10 -4.63
N CYS A 15 7.83 0.61 -3.96
CA CYS A 15 9.18 0.07 -4.06
C CYS A 15 9.25 -1.36 -3.56
N ILE A 16 8.63 -1.64 -2.42
CA ILE A 16 8.63 -2.98 -1.83
C ILE A 16 7.88 -3.95 -2.74
N ARG A 17 6.71 -3.53 -3.24
CA ARG A 17 5.91 -4.33 -4.15
C ARG A 17 6.71 -4.72 -5.39
N LYS A 18 7.42 -3.77 -5.98
CA LYS A 18 8.23 -4.03 -7.18
C LYS A 18 9.38 -4.97 -6.89
N ARG A 19 10.01 -4.85 -5.72
CA ARG A 19 11.06 -5.77 -5.30
C ARG A 19 10.56 -7.19 -5.19
N MET A 20 9.31 -7.36 -4.78
CA MET A 20 8.69 -8.67 -4.65
C MET A 20 8.15 -9.20 -5.97
N GLY A 21 8.22 -8.41 -7.03
CA GLY A 21 7.72 -8.82 -8.34
C GLY A 21 6.21 -8.92 -8.42
N MET A 22 5.49 -8.18 -7.58
CA MET A 22 4.04 -8.22 -7.55
C MET A 22 3.43 -7.04 -8.30
N THR A 23 2.27 -7.27 -8.90
CA THR A 23 1.47 -6.20 -9.50
C THR A 23 0.59 -5.54 -8.44
N GLN A 24 0.08 -4.35 -8.75
CA GLN A 24 -0.90 -3.70 -7.86
C GLN A 24 -2.12 -4.59 -7.64
N ALA A 25 -2.60 -5.23 -8.69
CA ALA A 25 -3.76 -6.12 -8.60
C ALA A 25 -3.51 -7.30 -7.65
N GLU A 26 -2.31 -7.87 -7.71
CA GLU A 26 -1.96 -8.99 -6.84
C GLU A 26 -1.94 -8.58 -5.36
N VAL A 27 -1.35 -7.43 -5.06
CA VAL A 27 -1.33 -6.94 -3.67
C VAL A 27 -2.73 -6.59 -3.20
N ALA A 28 -3.49 -5.90 -4.04
CA ALA A 28 -4.87 -5.53 -3.72
C ALA A 28 -5.71 -6.75 -3.39
N GLU A 29 -5.65 -7.78 -4.23
CA GLU A 29 -6.42 -9.00 -4.02
C GLU A 29 -6.02 -9.68 -2.71
N ALA A 30 -4.72 -9.81 -2.46
CA ALA A 30 -4.22 -10.44 -1.23
C ALA A 30 -4.61 -9.65 0.02
N ALA A 31 -4.71 -8.34 -0.09
CA ALA A 31 -5.09 -7.48 1.04
C ALA A 31 -6.61 -7.26 1.15
N GLY A 32 -7.38 -7.84 0.25
CA GLY A 32 -8.83 -7.67 0.27
C GLY A 32 -9.29 -6.28 -0.17
N LEU A 33 -8.52 -5.63 -1.04
CA LEU A 33 -8.83 -4.29 -1.55
C LEU A 33 -9.13 -4.34 -3.04
N SER A 34 -9.86 -3.33 -3.53
CA SER A 34 -10.00 -3.16 -4.97
C SER A 34 -8.69 -2.64 -5.56
N ASP A 35 -8.47 -2.92 -6.84
CA ASP A 35 -7.28 -2.44 -7.55
C ASP A 35 -7.16 -0.93 -7.46
N ARG A 36 -8.27 -0.23 -7.62
CA ARG A 36 -8.31 1.23 -7.57
C ARG A 36 -7.93 1.75 -6.17
N THR A 37 -8.48 1.13 -5.14
CA THR A 37 -8.18 1.53 -3.77
C THR A 37 -6.69 1.39 -3.48
N TYR A 38 -6.11 0.27 -3.86
CA TYR A 38 -4.68 0.07 -3.63
C TYR A 38 -3.85 1.04 -4.46
N ALA A 39 -4.21 1.27 -5.73
CA ALA A 39 -3.50 2.23 -6.57
C ALA A 39 -3.55 3.64 -5.97
N ASP A 40 -4.69 4.04 -5.42
CA ASP A 40 -4.83 5.34 -4.76
C ASP A 40 -3.94 5.43 -3.52
N ILE A 41 -3.78 4.33 -2.79
CA ILE A 41 -2.89 4.28 -1.64
C ILE A 41 -1.44 4.49 -2.07
N GLU A 42 -0.99 3.85 -3.14
CA GLU A 42 0.37 4.04 -3.64
C GLU A 42 0.62 5.48 -4.11
N ARG A 43 -0.41 6.14 -4.63
CA ARG A 43 -0.30 7.54 -5.05
C ARG A 43 -0.36 8.53 -3.89
N GLY A 44 -0.72 8.07 -2.70
CA GLY A 44 -0.93 8.95 -1.57
C GLY A 44 -2.21 9.77 -1.67
N ALA A 45 -3.19 9.31 -2.45
CA ALA A 45 -4.42 10.04 -2.72
C ALA A 45 -5.49 9.84 -1.65
N VAL A 46 -5.35 8.83 -0.79
CA VAL A 46 -6.33 8.52 0.24
C VAL A 46 -5.66 8.21 1.56
N ASN A 47 -6.38 8.48 2.66
CA ASN A 47 -5.95 8.07 3.99
C ASN A 47 -6.21 6.57 4.17
N MET A 48 -5.23 5.88 4.74
CA MET A 48 -5.38 4.49 5.09
C MET A 48 -5.77 4.34 6.55
N ARG A 49 -6.69 3.43 6.81
CA ARG A 49 -6.94 2.99 8.18
C ARG A 49 -5.82 2.08 8.63
N THR A 50 -5.60 2.04 9.95
CA THR A 50 -4.56 1.20 10.53
C THR A 50 -4.69 -0.26 10.09
N GLU A 51 -5.88 -0.81 10.10
CA GLU A 51 -6.10 -2.21 9.70
C GLU A 51 -5.75 -2.43 8.22
N THR A 52 -5.99 -1.45 7.36
CA THR A 52 -5.62 -1.55 5.95
C THR A 52 -4.10 -1.57 5.79
N ILE A 53 -3.41 -0.69 6.52
CA ILE A 53 -1.95 -0.67 6.54
C ILE A 53 -1.40 -2.02 6.98
N LEU A 54 -1.96 -2.59 8.05
CA LEU A 54 -1.52 -3.88 8.57
C LEU A 54 -1.73 -5.00 7.55
N LYS A 55 -2.84 -4.99 6.83
CA LYS A 55 -3.09 -5.99 5.79
C LYS A 55 -2.08 -5.90 4.67
N ILE A 56 -1.79 -4.69 4.21
CA ILE A 56 -0.81 -4.47 3.15
C ILE A 56 0.58 -4.88 3.61
N CYS A 57 0.96 -4.48 4.83
CA CYS A 57 2.25 -4.86 5.40
C CYS A 57 2.39 -6.38 5.51
N SER A 58 1.33 -7.06 5.89
CA SER A 58 1.33 -8.52 5.98
C SER A 58 1.57 -9.15 4.60
N VAL A 59 0.91 -8.65 3.56
CA VAL A 59 1.10 -9.14 2.18
C VAL A 59 2.53 -8.91 1.71
N LEU A 60 3.11 -7.75 2.03
CA LEU A 60 4.45 -7.37 1.59
C LEU A 60 5.56 -7.82 2.54
N HIS A 61 5.22 -8.50 3.62
CA HIS A 61 6.18 -9.03 4.61
C HIS A 61 7.05 -7.96 5.27
N ILE A 62 6.42 -6.87 5.65
CA ILE A 62 7.12 -5.78 6.35
C ILE A 62 6.49 -5.46 7.70
#